data_3aa494d69edf1d370df9868a7a34453c
#
_entry.id   3aa494d69edf1d370df9868a7a34453c
#
_cell.length_a   1.000
_cell.length_b   1.000
_cell.length_c   1.000
_cell.angle_alpha   90.00
_cell.angle_beta   90.00
_cell.angle_gamma   90.00
#
_symmetry.space_group_name_H-M   'P 1'
#
loop_
_entity.id
_entity.type
_entity.pdbx_description
1 polymer ?
#
loop_
_entity_poly.entity_id
_entity_poly.type
_entity_poly.pdbx_seq_one_letter_code
_entity_poly.pdbx_strand_id
1 'polypeptide(L)'
;QTLFESGDEIHFIISDVKVTFMQFPYKLKSANHIHGLSMSSLLSLAAMKAYALVGRAKWKDYVDLYFIMKDHYSIKEIIKKADELFGSSFNGRFFRQQLSYFDDINYTEKVEYVGEDVQDHIITEFLTEISYSPF
;
A
#
# COMPACT_ATOMS: atom_id res chain seq x y z
N GLN A 1 13.64 21.28 5.17
CA GLN A 1 14.78 20.86 4.32
C GLN A 1 14.25 20.04 3.15
N THR A 2 14.63 20.41 1.91
CA THR A 2 14.37 19.64 0.71
C THR A 2 15.37 18.48 0.63
N LEU A 3 14.89 17.25 0.45
CA LEU A 3 15.72 16.05 0.33
C LEU A 3 15.95 15.64 -1.13
N PHE A 4 14.92 15.83 -1.96
CA PHE A 4 14.91 15.42 -3.35
C PHE A 4 13.87 16.23 -4.12
N GLU A 5 14.15 16.53 -5.38
CA GLU A 5 13.23 17.19 -6.30
C GLU A 5 13.45 16.68 -7.73
N SER A 6 12.36 16.35 -8.41
CA SER A 6 12.30 16.01 -9.82
C SER A 6 11.12 16.72 -10.49
N GLY A 7 10.87 16.51 -11.79
CA GLY A 7 9.70 17.07 -12.46
C GLY A 7 8.35 16.63 -11.88
N ASP A 8 8.29 15.44 -11.30
CA ASP A 8 7.04 14.79 -10.88
C ASP A 8 6.94 14.57 -9.37
N GLU A 9 8.01 14.84 -8.61
CA GLU A 9 8.10 14.45 -7.20
C GLU A 9 9.04 15.38 -6.43
N ILE A 10 8.63 15.75 -5.20
CA ILE A 10 9.45 16.50 -4.25
C ILE A 10 9.31 15.95 -2.84
N HIS A 11 10.44 15.78 -2.14
CA HIS A 11 10.53 15.27 -0.78
C HIS A 11 11.07 16.36 0.15
N PHE A 12 10.40 16.52 1.29
CA PHE A 12 10.80 17.46 2.36
C PHE A 12 10.91 16.78 3.70
N ILE A 13 11.69 17.41 4.59
CA ILE A 13 11.54 17.22 6.03
C ILE A 13 10.91 18.50 6.60
N ILE A 14 9.75 18.34 7.26
CA ILE A 14 9.02 19.40 7.95
C ILE A 14 8.77 18.92 9.37
N SER A 15 9.36 19.61 10.37
CA SER A 15 9.26 19.24 11.79
C SER A 15 9.57 17.76 12.03
N ASP A 16 10.69 17.27 11.47
CA ASP A 16 11.18 15.88 11.53
C ASP A 16 10.28 14.85 10.84
N VAL A 17 9.24 15.29 10.14
CA VAL A 17 8.36 14.42 9.33
C VAL A 17 8.76 14.50 7.87
N LYS A 18 8.96 13.34 7.24
CA LYS A 18 9.16 13.25 5.79
C LYS A 18 7.81 13.44 5.08
N VAL A 19 7.73 14.45 4.24
CA VAL A 19 6.57 14.75 3.41
C VAL A 19 6.96 14.62 1.94
N THR A 20 6.16 13.90 1.18
CA THR A 20 6.35 13.72 -0.27
C THR A 20 5.15 14.30 -1.00
N PHE A 21 5.39 15.17 -1.96
CA PHE A 21 4.42 15.56 -2.98
C PHE A 21 4.82 14.91 -4.28
N MET A 22 3.87 14.24 -4.93
CA MET A 22 4.10 13.56 -6.19
C MET A 22 2.91 13.73 -7.13
N GLN A 23 3.19 13.83 -8.43
CA GLN A 23 2.16 13.77 -9.45
C GLN A 23 1.67 12.31 -9.54
N PHE A 24 0.39 12.10 -9.21
CA PHE A 24 -0.22 10.79 -9.32
C PHE A 24 -1.07 10.72 -10.60
N PRO A 25 -0.77 9.83 -11.55
CA PRO A 25 -1.38 9.84 -12.89
C PRO A 25 -2.83 9.34 -12.93
N TYR A 26 -3.34 8.86 -11.81
CA TYR A 26 -4.70 8.31 -11.70
C TYR A 26 -5.61 9.20 -10.87
N LYS A 27 -6.89 9.25 -11.25
CA LYS A 27 -7.88 10.07 -10.52
C LYS A 27 -8.36 9.35 -9.26
N LEU A 28 -7.97 9.87 -8.12
CA LEU A 28 -8.51 9.45 -6.83
C LEU A 28 -9.68 10.36 -6.44
N LYS A 29 -10.80 9.74 -6.06
CA LYS A 29 -11.90 10.50 -5.43
C LYS A 29 -11.55 10.75 -3.97
N SER A 30 -11.69 12.00 -3.54
CA SER A 30 -11.64 12.32 -2.12
C SER A 30 -12.81 11.66 -1.40
N ALA A 31 -12.53 10.96 -0.30
CA ALA A 31 -13.55 10.35 0.54
C ALA A 31 -13.80 11.14 1.82
N ASN A 32 -12.76 11.78 2.35
CA ASN A 32 -12.80 12.51 3.61
C ASN A 32 -11.97 13.80 3.51
N HIS A 33 -12.32 14.77 4.36
CA HIS A 33 -11.55 15.99 4.55
C HIS A 33 -11.16 16.10 6.01
N ILE A 34 -9.86 16.21 6.28
CA ILE A 34 -9.31 16.39 7.62
C ILE A 34 -8.44 17.65 7.62
N HIS A 35 -8.77 18.61 8.44
CA HIS A 35 -8.04 19.90 8.53
C HIS A 35 -7.80 20.58 7.17
N GLY A 36 -8.79 20.53 6.26
CA GLY A 36 -8.69 21.11 4.93
C GLY A 36 -7.94 20.26 3.89
N LEU A 37 -7.42 19.11 4.26
CA LEU A 37 -6.78 18.15 3.36
C LEU A 37 -7.79 17.12 2.86
N SER A 38 -7.81 16.91 1.55
CA SER A 38 -8.57 15.83 0.93
C SER A 38 -7.82 14.50 1.10
N MET A 39 -8.52 13.50 1.61
CA MET A 39 -7.95 12.16 1.81
C MET A 39 -8.66 11.11 0.96
N SER A 40 -7.93 10.15 0.44
CA SER A 40 -8.51 8.98 -0.22
C SER A 40 -9.19 8.06 0.79
N SER A 41 -10.13 7.22 0.31
CA SER A 41 -10.70 6.15 1.15
C SER A 41 -9.65 5.10 1.51
N LEU A 42 -9.88 4.37 2.60
CA LEU A 42 -9.01 3.25 2.99
C LEU A 42 -8.96 2.17 1.90
N LEU A 43 -10.07 1.91 1.20
CA LEU A 43 -10.10 0.95 0.09
C LEU A 43 -9.27 1.44 -1.11
N SER A 44 -9.31 2.74 -1.42
CA SER A 44 -8.45 3.32 -2.45
C SER A 44 -6.98 3.25 -2.05
N LEU A 45 -6.66 3.50 -0.78
CA LEU A 45 -5.31 3.34 -0.25
C LEU A 45 -4.83 1.89 -0.37
N ALA A 46 -5.68 0.91 -0.03
CA ALA A 46 -5.37 -0.52 -0.19
C ALA A 46 -5.09 -0.89 -1.65
N ALA A 47 -5.90 -0.37 -2.59
CA ALA A 47 -5.68 -0.57 -4.02
C ALA A 47 -4.35 0.04 -4.50
N MET A 48 -3.99 1.24 -4.00
CA MET A 48 -2.69 1.88 -4.29
C MET A 48 -1.52 1.04 -3.73
N LYS A 49 -1.66 0.47 -2.53
CA LYS A 49 -0.68 -0.44 -1.94
C LYS A 49 -0.53 -1.73 -2.76
N ALA A 50 -1.63 -2.32 -3.20
CA ALA A 50 -1.63 -3.49 -4.08
C ALA A 50 -0.91 -3.20 -5.42
N TYR A 51 -1.18 -2.05 -6.02
CA TYR A 51 -0.51 -1.59 -7.24
C TYR A 51 1.01 -1.39 -7.02
N ALA A 52 1.38 -0.71 -5.92
CA ALA A 52 2.77 -0.45 -5.59
C ALA A 52 3.55 -1.74 -5.33
N LEU A 53 2.92 -2.73 -4.67
CA LEU A 53 3.55 -4.01 -4.32
C LEU A 53 4.01 -4.80 -5.54
N VAL A 54 3.25 -4.75 -6.64
CA VAL A 54 3.62 -5.41 -7.91
C VAL A 54 4.88 -4.80 -8.53
N GLY A 55 5.10 -3.50 -8.32
CA GLY A 55 6.27 -2.78 -8.87
C GLY A 55 7.46 -2.69 -7.92
N ARG A 56 7.21 -2.80 -6.61
CA ARG A 56 8.25 -2.70 -5.55
C ARG A 56 7.81 -3.47 -4.32
N ALA A 57 8.61 -4.43 -3.89
CA ALA A 57 8.32 -5.25 -2.71
C ALA A 57 8.87 -4.59 -1.43
N LYS A 58 8.21 -3.57 -0.90
CA LYS A 58 8.56 -2.95 0.38
C LYS A 58 7.78 -3.60 1.52
N TRP A 59 8.48 -4.03 2.58
CA TRP A 59 7.87 -4.69 3.74
C TRP A 59 6.72 -3.89 4.37
N LYS A 60 6.84 -2.57 4.46
CA LYS A 60 5.75 -1.72 4.95
C LYS A 60 4.43 -1.90 4.21
N ASP A 61 4.49 -2.09 2.88
CA ASP A 61 3.28 -2.27 2.08
C ASP A 61 2.59 -3.62 2.40
N TYR A 62 3.36 -4.67 2.71
CA TYR A 62 2.82 -5.95 3.20
C TYR A 62 2.17 -5.81 4.58
N VAL A 63 2.83 -5.11 5.49
CA VAL A 63 2.27 -4.85 6.84
C VAL A 63 0.98 -4.05 6.76
N ASP A 64 0.94 -2.99 5.98
CA ASP A 64 -0.27 -2.19 5.79
C ASP A 64 -1.41 -3.03 5.18
N LEU A 65 -1.12 -3.84 4.17
CA LEU A 65 -2.10 -4.74 3.55
C LEU A 65 -2.59 -5.82 4.52
N TYR A 66 -1.72 -6.34 5.38
CA TYR A 66 -2.11 -7.27 6.45
C TYR A 66 -3.20 -6.67 7.33
N PHE A 67 -2.99 -5.48 7.90
CA PHE A 67 -3.98 -4.84 8.76
C PHE A 67 -5.27 -4.49 8.01
N ILE A 68 -5.16 -4.00 6.78
CA ILE A 68 -6.34 -3.66 5.97
C ILE A 68 -7.15 -4.90 5.66
N MET A 69 -6.51 -6.02 5.29
CA MET A 69 -7.22 -7.26 4.94
C MET A 69 -7.73 -8.00 6.17
N LYS A 70 -7.05 -7.89 7.31
CA LYS A 70 -7.50 -8.49 8.56
C LYS A 70 -8.77 -7.83 9.11
N ASP A 71 -8.84 -6.51 9.05
CA ASP A 71 -9.83 -5.76 9.83
C ASP A 71 -10.89 -5.04 8.96
N HIS A 72 -10.68 -4.87 7.65
CA HIS A 72 -11.52 -3.99 6.85
C HIS A 72 -12.03 -4.56 5.52
N TYR A 73 -11.16 -5.07 4.66
CA TYR A 73 -11.51 -5.43 3.28
C TYR A 73 -10.91 -6.76 2.86
N SER A 74 -11.68 -7.54 2.11
CA SER A 74 -11.18 -8.76 1.47
C SER A 74 -10.24 -8.46 0.31
N ILE A 75 -9.38 -9.41 -0.02
CA ILE A 75 -8.51 -9.32 -1.21
C ILE A 75 -9.31 -9.09 -2.51
N LYS A 76 -10.52 -9.65 -2.59
CA LYS A 76 -11.43 -9.48 -3.74
C LYS A 76 -11.87 -8.02 -3.91
N GLU A 77 -12.23 -7.36 -2.81
CA GLU A 77 -12.62 -5.94 -2.83
C GLU A 77 -11.44 -5.05 -3.22
N ILE A 78 -10.24 -5.35 -2.71
CA ILE A 78 -9.02 -4.62 -3.03
C ILE A 78 -8.66 -4.77 -4.51
N ILE A 79 -8.70 -5.99 -5.06
CA ILE A 79 -8.44 -6.25 -6.49
C ILE A 79 -9.46 -5.53 -7.35
N LYS A 80 -10.75 -5.63 -7.03
CA LYS A 80 -11.80 -4.92 -7.76
C LYS A 80 -11.55 -3.41 -7.78
N LYS A 81 -11.17 -2.84 -6.64
CA LYS A 81 -10.88 -1.40 -6.54
C LYS A 81 -9.62 -1.02 -7.32
N ALA A 82 -8.60 -1.87 -7.32
CA ALA A 82 -7.39 -1.66 -8.10
C ALA A 82 -7.66 -1.71 -9.60
N ASP A 83 -8.48 -2.66 -10.07
CA ASP A 83 -8.93 -2.72 -11.45
C ASP A 83 -9.71 -1.47 -11.88
N GLU A 84 -10.59 -0.95 -11.01
CA GLU A 84 -11.33 0.30 -11.24
C GLU A 84 -10.40 1.52 -11.37
N LEU A 85 -9.35 1.60 -10.54
CA LEU A 85 -8.44 2.75 -10.50
C LEU A 85 -7.37 2.71 -11.58
N PHE A 86 -6.80 1.54 -11.84
CA PHE A 86 -5.58 1.38 -12.65
C PHE A 86 -5.83 0.66 -13.98
N GLY A 87 -6.98 0.00 -14.15
CA GLY A 87 -7.33 -0.73 -15.38
C GLY A 87 -6.24 -1.72 -15.79
N SER A 88 -5.85 -1.67 -17.05
CA SER A 88 -4.82 -2.58 -17.63
C SER A 88 -3.41 -2.43 -17.03
N SER A 89 -3.17 -1.38 -16.25
CA SER A 89 -1.88 -1.18 -15.54
C SER A 89 -1.77 -2.01 -14.27
N PHE A 90 -2.86 -2.66 -13.83
CA PHE A 90 -2.88 -3.55 -12.67
C PHE A 90 -3.12 -5.00 -13.09
N ASN A 91 -2.51 -5.93 -12.39
CA ASN A 91 -2.73 -7.36 -12.59
C ASN A 91 -2.97 -8.06 -11.25
N GLY A 92 -4.22 -8.41 -10.98
CA GLY A 92 -4.63 -9.06 -9.73
C GLY A 92 -3.98 -10.41 -9.48
N ARG A 93 -3.59 -11.17 -10.54
CA ARG A 93 -2.86 -12.44 -10.39
C ARG A 93 -1.44 -12.19 -9.89
N PHE A 94 -0.74 -11.22 -10.44
CA PHE A 94 0.59 -10.85 -9.95
C PHE A 94 0.55 -10.31 -8.53
N PHE A 95 -0.46 -9.51 -8.20
CA PHE A 95 -0.65 -9.07 -6.82
C PHE A 95 -0.81 -10.25 -5.86
N ARG A 96 -1.64 -11.25 -6.19
CA ARG A 96 -1.80 -12.46 -5.37
C ARG A 96 -0.50 -13.26 -5.25
N GLN A 97 0.24 -13.44 -6.35
CA GLN A 97 1.54 -14.11 -6.31
C GLN A 97 2.53 -13.37 -5.41
N GLN A 98 2.56 -12.03 -5.50
CA GLN A 98 3.45 -11.21 -4.69
C GLN A 98 3.15 -11.32 -3.19
N LEU A 99 1.88 -11.47 -2.79
CA LEU A 99 1.49 -11.66 -1.38
C LEU A 99 2.05 -12.94 -0.74
N SER A 100 2.46 -13.93 -1.53
CA SER A 100 3.10 -15.17 -1.06
C SER A 100 4.58 -15.29 -1.44
N TYR A 101 5.18 -14.23 -1.99
CA TYR A 101 6.58 -14.21 -2.38
C TYR A 101 7.34 -13.18 -1.56
N PHE A 102 8.31 -13.64 -0.76
CA PHE A 102 9.02 -12.83 0.22
C PHE A 102 10.54 -12.74 -0.02
N ASP A 103 11.08 -13.36 -1.07
CA ASP A 103 12.51 -13.42 -1.32
C ASP A 103 13.13 -12.10 -1.81
N ASP A 104 12.31 -11.22 -2.43
CA ASP A 104 12.73 -9.95 -2.99
C ASP A 104 12.38 -8.73 -2.13
N ILE A 105 11.95 -8.95 -0.89
CA ILE A 105 11.46 -7.88 -0.03
C ILE A 105 12.57 -6.91 0.38
N ASN A 106 12.26 -5.62 0.26
CA ASN A 106 13.06 -4.53 0.78
C ASN A 106 12.63 -4.18 2.21
N TYR A 107 13.51 -4.46 3.18
CA TYR A 107 13.33 -4.20 4.61
C TYR A 107 14.06 -2.92 5.09
N THR A 108 14.54 -2.05 4.20
CA THR A 108 15.34 -0.87 4.57
C THR A 108 14.57 0.15 5.38
N GLU A 109 13.25 0.20 5.21
CA GLU A 109 12.39 1.08 6.00
C GLU A 109 11.80 0.32 7.19
N LYS A 110 12.18 0.74 8.40
CA LYS A 110 11.64 0.15 9.64
C LYS A 110 10.13 0.40 9.73
N VAL A 111 9.40 -0.63 10.14
CA VAL A 111 7.98 -0.51 10.49
C VAL A 111 7.87 0.01 11.93
N GLU A 112 7.06 1.04 12.13
CA GLU A 112 6.69 1.56 13.45
C GLU A 112 5.20 1.31 13.65
N TYR A 113 4.88 0.45 14.61
CA TYR A 113 3.49 0.09 14.91
C TYR A 113 2.82 1.12 15.81
N VAL A 114 1.56 1.40 15.55
CA VAL A 114 0.69 2.13 16.47
C VAL A 114 -0.09 1.10 17.29
N GLY A 115 0.42 0.74 18.45
CA GLY A 115 -0.12 -0.32 19.30
C GLY A 115 0.85 -1.48 19.45
N GLU A 116 0.33 -2.72 19.50
CA GLU A 116 1.17 -3.91 19.65
C GLU A 116 1.86 -4.29 18.34
N ASP A 117 3.14 -4.65 18.45
CA ASP A 117 3.93 -5.17 17.33
C ASP A 117 3.39 -6.54 16.91
N VAL A 118 3.32 -6.77 15.60
CA VAL A 118 3.00 -8.08 15.02
C VAL A 118 4.27 -8.70 14.47
N GLN A 119 4.52 -9.95 14.83
CA GLN A 119 5.70 -10.67 14.34
C GLN A 119 5.59 -10.95 12.84
N ASP A 120 6.69 -10.82 12.11
CA ASP A 120 6.73 -10.94 10.65
C ASP A 120 6.16 -12.27 10.13
N HIS A 121 6.40 -13.38 10.84
CA HIS A 121 5.88 -14.68 10.42
C HIS A 121 4.34 -14.75 10.45
N ILE A 122 3.68 -14.06 11.39
CA ILE A 122 2.20 -13.99 11.46
C ILE A 122 1.67 -13.26 10.23
N ILE A 123 2.34 -12.18 9.84
CA ILE A 123 1.97 -11.40 8.64
C ILE A 123 2.15 -12.25 7.38
N THR A 124 3.31 -12.91 7.24
CA THR A 124 3.61 -13.73 6.06
C THR A 124 2.69 -14.93 5.92
N GLU A 125 2.36 -15.62 7.01
CA GLU A 125 1.41 -16.74 7.03
C GLU A 125 0.01 -16.28 6.60
N PHE A 126 -0.50 -15.20 7.18
CA PHE A 126 -1.80 -14.64 6.83
C PHE A 126 -1.87 -14.24 5.36
N LEU A 127 -0.89 -13.49 4.86
CA LEU A 127 -0.86 -13.03 3.46
C LEU A 127 -0.74 -14.21 2.48
N THR A 128 0.04 -15.23 2.84
CA THR A 128 0.15 -16.46 2.06
C THR A 128 -1.20 -17.18 1.98
N GLU A 129 -1.88 -17.36 3.11
CA GLU A 129 -3.21 -18.00 3.14
C GLU A 129 -4.22 -17.22 2.27
N ILE A 130 -4.26 -15.90 2.41
CA ILE A 130 -5.13 -15.04 1.59
C ILE A 130 -4.80 -15.16 0.10
N SER A 131 -3.52 -15.27 -0.26
CA SER A 131 -3.08 -15.38 -1.66
C SER A 131 -3.64 -16.64 -2.36
N TYR A 132 -3.87 -17.72 -1.63
CA TYR A 132 -4.42 -18.98 -2.12
C TYR A 132 -5.94 -19.11 -1.93
N SER A 133 -6.59 -18.17 -1.26
CA SER A 133 -8.03 -18.21 -1.05
C SER A 133 -8.80 -18.21 -2.38
N PRO A 134 -9.88 -18.99 -2.54
CA PRO A 134 -10.69 -18.96 -3.76
C PRO A 134 -11.32 -17.58 -3.99
N PHE A 135 -11.58 -17.27 -5.26
CA PHE A 135 -12.28 -16.04 -5.67
C PHE A 135 -13.75 -16.05 -5.27
#